data_18dca347e5d77e135962d1e3eb489503
#
_entry.id   18dca347e5d77e135962d1e3eb489503
#
_cell.length_a   1.000
_cell.length_b   1.000
_cell.length_c   1.000
_cell.angle_alpha   90.00
_cell.angle_beta   90.00
_cell.angle_gamma   90.00
#
_symmetry.space_group_name_H-M   'P 1'
#
loop_
_entity.id
_entity.type
_entity.pdbx_description
1 polymer ?
#
loop_
_entity_poly.entity_id
_entity_poly.type
_entity_poly.pdbx_seq_one_letter_code
_entity_poly.pdbx_strand_id
1 'polypeptide(L)'
;MKSSKRQFIKQISLGLLSTQIPFLSNAKNLFFEDMGEKLKLSLAQWSLHNAFESGTLDPILFSEISKKEFGIPAVEYVNSFYKNKGNDESFWINMKDRSDALAVQNLLIMVDDEGDLGGEDNQLRQKAVEDHYQWIHAAKIMGCHSIRVNAFGATDPSIFKASLIDGLTKLTTYAAKEEINILIENHGLFSSNAQLITSIIKEINQPNLGTLPDFGNWCLSAQWGSTQDGSCLEIYDPYLGVESLLPYAKGVSAKAYNFHANGVHRNFDYEKMLLLVKAQNFNGHIGIEYEGTELSEADGIRATKKHLEGIWRKIWMS
;
A
#
# COMPACT_ATOMS: atom_id res chain seq x y z
N MET A 1 23.90 23.60 53.63
CA MET A 1 23.03 22.67 54.34
C MET A 1 22.37 21.77 53.31
N LYS A 2 22.78 20.50 53.25
CA LYS A 2 22.27 19.49 52.31
C LYS A 2 21.07 18.81 52.94
N SER A 3 19.86 19.07 52.48
CA SER A 3 18.65 18.31 52.82
C SER A 3 18.58 17.04 51.96
N SER A 4 18.57 15.93 52.63
CA SER A 4 18.71 14.59 52.10
C SER A 4 17.40 14.11 51.41
N LYS A 5 17.53 13.55 50.23
CA LYS A 5 16.45 12.88 49.46
C LYS A 5 15.72 11.77 50.21
N ARG A 6 16.14 11.41 51.39
CA ARG A 6 15.52 10.35 52.26
C ARG A 6 14.33 10.85 53.10
N GLN A 7 14.10 12.12 53.26
CA GLN A 7 12.93 12.61 54.01
C GLN A 7 11.68 12.81 53.18
N PHE A 8 11.77 12.85 51.87
CA PHE A 8 10.61 13.00 50.99
C PHE A 8 9.80 11.70 50.80
N ILE A 9 10.44 10.55 51.02
CA ILE A 9 9.79 9.20 50.83
C ILE A 9 9.00 8.74 52.07
N LYS A 10 9.22 9.35 53.22
CA LYS A 10 8.51 8.94 54.48
C LYS A 10 7.20 9.66 54.77
N GLN A 11 6.77 10.61 53.94
CA GLN A 11 5.49 11.32 54.12
C GLN A 11 4.35 10.90 53.21
N ILE A 12 4.52 9.85 52.38
CA ILE A 12 3.47 9.34 51.48
C ILE A 12 2.80 8.06 52.01
N SER A 13 3.17 7.57 53.17
CA SER A 13 2.70 6.25 53.69
C SER A 13 1.66 6.32 54.82
N LEU A 14 0.97 7.40 55.05
CA LEU A 14 -0.18 7.46 55.98
C LEU A 14 -1.30 8.31 55.43
N GLY A 15 -2.24 7.73 54.71
CA GLY A 15 -3.41 8.42 54.20
C GLY A 15 -4.28 7.60 53.30
N LEU A 16 -4.46 6.31 53.60
CA LEU A 16 -5.40 5.47 52.85
C LEU A 16 -6.48 4.94 53.84
N LEU A 17 -7.51 5.73 54.04
CA LEU A 17 -8.80 5.26 54.57
C LEU A 17 -9.95 5.93 53.82
N SER A 18 -10.61 5.10 53.01
CA SER A 18 -12.01 5.18 52.58
C SER A 18 -12.58 6.47 51.98
N THR A 19 -12.55 6.55 50.68
CA THR A 19 -13.71 6.99 49.90
C THR A 19 -13.83 6.10 48.65
N GLN A 20 -14.95 5.40 48.52
CA GLN A 20 -15.31 4.67 47.32
C GLN A 20 -15.50 5.67 46.18
N ILE A 21 -14.59 5.66 45.23
CA ILE A 21 -14.69 6.46 44.01
C ILE A 21 -15.13 5.54 42.89
N PRO A 22 -16.22 5.82 42.16
CA PRO A 22 -16.60 5.07 40.98
C PRO A 22 -15.72 5.53 39.80
N PHE A 23 -14.43 5.19 39.81
CA PHE A 23 -13.48 5.57 38.77
C PHE A 23 -12.92 4.38 37.98
N LEU A 24 -13.43 3.18 38.23
CA LEU A 24 -12.88 1.94 37.59
C LEU A 24 -13.50 1.61 36.23
N SER A 25 -14.60 2.24 35.83
CA SER A 25 -15.20 1.96 34.52
C SER A 25 -14.56 2.73 33.34
N ASN A 26 -14.05 3.93 33.58
CA ASN A 26 -13.41 4.73 32.53
C ASN A 26 -11.92 4.39 32.33
N ALA A 27 -11.22 3.86 33.33
CA ALA A 27 -9.82 3.47 33.20
C ALA A 27 -9.67 2.19 32.32
N LYS A 28 -10.65 1.28 32.35
CA LYS A 28 -10.63 0.12 31.45
C LYS A 28 -10.77 0.55 29.99
N ASN A 29 -11.61 1.52 29.67
CA ASN A 29 -11.76 1.98 28.28
C ASN A 29 -10.52 2.75 27.78
N LEU A 30 -9.83 3.50 28.64
CA LEU A 30 -8.58 4.20 28.27
C LEU A 30 -7.38 3.26 28.07
N PHE A 31 -7.35 2.10 28.77
CA PHE A 31 -6.31 1.09 28.59
C PHE A 31 -6.59 0.13 27.41
N PHE A 32 -7.85 0.01 26.97
CA PHE A 32 -8.20 -0.83 25.81
C PHE A 32 -8.07 -0.10 24.47
N GLU A 33 -8.02 1.25 24.43
CA GLU A 33 -7.77 2.00 23.21
C GLU A 33 -6.33 1.88 22.68
N ASP A 34 -5.39 1.40 23.52
CA ASP A 34 -3.95 1.30 23.17
C ASP A 34 -3.47 -0.16 22.97
N MET A 35 -4.36 -1.15 22.99
CA MET A 35 -3.99 -2.57 22.87
C MET A 35 -4.37 -3.21 21.52
N GLY A 36 -4.99 -2.46 20.60
CA GLY A 36 -5.18 -2.89 19.21
C GLY A 36 -4.11 -2.28 18.32
N GLU A 37 -3.40 -3.09 17.54
CA GLU A 37 -2.45 -2.57 16.56
C GLU A 37 -3.17 -1.55 15.66
N LYS A 38 -2.70 -0.31 15.68
CA LYS A 38 -3.37 0.79 15.00
C LYS A 38 -3.35 0.57 13.49
N LEU A 39 -4.51 0.55 12.85
CA LEU A 39 -4.61 0.48 11.40
C LEU A 39 -3.84 1.66 10.77
N LYS A 40 -2.82 1.34 9.99
CA LYS A 40 -2.04 2.33 9.23
C LYS A 40 -2.62 2.40 7.83
N LEU A 41 -3.23 3.54 7.49
CA LEU A 41 -3.80 3.77 6.17
C LEU A 41 -2.91 4.69 5.34
N SER A 42 -2.79 4.40 4.07
CA SER A 42 -2.29 5.28 3.01
C SER A 42 -3.38 5.55 1.98
N LEU A 43 -3.17 6.57 1.16
CA LEU A 43 -4.00 6.85 0.00
C LEU A 43 -3.19 6.59 -1.26
N ALA A 44 -3.69 5.71 -2.13
CA ALA A 44 -3.18 5.54 -3.48
C ALA A 44 -3.67 6.69 -4.37
N GLN A 45 -2.76 7.32 -5.09
CA GLN A 45 -3.04 8.47 -5.94
C GLN A 45 -4.05 8.15 -7.05
N TRP A 46 -4.06 6.89 -7.51
CA TRP A 46 -5.01 6.40 -8.50
C TRP A 46 -6.47 6.57 -8.07
N SER A 47 -6.76 6.60 -6.77
CA SER A 47 -8.12 6.90 -6.25
C SER A 47 -8.70 8.24 -6.70
N LEU A 48 -7.88 9.15 -7.22
CA LEU A 48 -8.26 10.48 -7.72
C LEU A 48 -7.89 10.65 -9.21
N HIS A 49 -7.75 9.55 -9.96
CA HIS A 49 -7.24 9.56 -11.34
C HIS A 49 -8.07 10.44 -12.27
N ASN A 50 -9.40 10.38 -12.21
CA ASN A 50 -10.27 11.22 -13.06
C ASN A 50 -10.09 12.72 -12.75
N ALA A 51 -9.94 13.08 -11.48
CA ALA A 51 -9.74 14.48 -11.08
C ALA A 51 -8.37 15.01 -11.54
N PHE A 52 -7.32 14.17 -11.51
CA PHE A 52 -5.99 14.55 -12.01
C PHE A 52 -5.93 14.56 -13.52
N GLU A 53 -6.49 13.57 -14.21
CA GLU A 53 -6.51 13.50 -15.69
C GLU A 53 -7.33 14.62 -16.32
N SER A 54 -8.43 15.01 -15.69
CA SER A 54 -9.25 16.14 -16.14
C SER A 54 -8.64 17.51 -15.82
N GLY A 55 -7.55 17.55 -15.02
CA GLY A 55 -6.96 18.81 -14.54
C GLY A 55 -7.81 19.54 -13.48
N THR A 56 -8.83 18.88 -12.91
CA THR A 56 -9.63 19.44 -11.81
C THR A 56 -8.79 19.56 -10.54
N LEU A 57 -7.86 18.62 -10.32
CA LEU A 57 -6.87 18.66 -9.25
C LEU A 57 -5.45 18.68 -9.86
N ASP A 58 -4.53 19.35 -9.17
CA ASP A 58 -3.11 19.33 -9.52
C ASP A 58 -2.43 18.18 -8.76
N PRO A 59 -1.76 17.23 -9.46
CA PRO A 59 -1.05 16.11 -8.82
C PRO A 59 0.02 16.55 -7.80
N ILE A 60 0.58 17.74 -7.95
CA ILE A 60 1.55 18.33 -7.00
C ILE A 60 0.95 18.49 -5.59
N LEU A 61 -0.37 18.65 -5.48
CA LEU A 61 -1.08 18.85 -4.22
C LEU A 61 -1.53 17.55 -3.55
N PHE A 62 -1.15 16.39 -4.10
CA PHE A 62 -1.71 15.11 -3.66
C PHE A 62 -1.50 14.83 -2.16
N SER A 63 -0.30 15.04 -1.61
CA SER A 63 -0.04 14.85 -0.17
C SER A 63 -0.89 15.78 0.70
N GLU A 64 -1.10 17.01 0.25
CA GLU A 64 -1.94 18.00 0.91
C GLU A 64 -3.42 17.57 0.89
N ILE A 65 -3.93 17.14 -0.26
CA ILE A 65 -5.30 16.63 -0.43
C ILE A 65 -5.52 15.41 0.46
N SER A 66 -4.61 14.43 0.45
CA SER A 66 -4.69 13.24 1.31
C SER A 66 -4.84 13.61 2.79
N LYS A 67 -4.00 14.53 3.26
CA LYS A 67 -4.01 14.94 4.66
C LYS A 67 -5.21 15.79 5.05
N LYS A 68 -5.53 16.80 4.25
CA LYS A 68 -6.55 17.80 4.60
C LYS A 68 -7.97 17.32 4.34
N GLU A 69 -8.20 16.65 3.20
CA GLU A 69 -9.55 16.23 2.80
C GLU A 69 -9.95 14.88 3.39
N PHE A 70 -8.98 13.97 3.55
CA PHE A 70 -9.26 12.60 3.98
C PHE A 70 -8.68 12.24 5.35
N GLY A 71 -7.80 13.08 5.91
CA GLY A 71 -7.13 12.80 7.18
C GLY A 71 -6.20 11.57 7.10
N ILE A 72 -5.65 11.27 5.91
CA ILE A 72 -4.75 10.15 5.68
C ILE A 72 -3.31 10.69 5.62
N PRO A 73 -2.42 10.27 6.56
CA PRO A 73 -1.09 10.86 6.68
C PRO A 73 0.01 10.11 5.92
N ALA A 74 -0.34 9.21 5.00
CA ALA A 74 0.60 8.48 4.16
C ALA A 74 0.06 8.35 2.74
N VAL A 75 0.94 8.37 1.75
CA VAL A 75 0.55 8.43 0.33
C VAL A 75 1.40 7.53 -0.54
N GLU A 76 0.80 7.08 -1.65
CA GLU A 76 1.38 6.23 -2.69
C GLU A 76 1.16 6.91 -4.03
N TYR A 77 2.24 7.33 -4.68
CA TYR A 77 2.20 8.11 -5.92
C TYR A 77 2.08 7.20 -7.15
N VAL A 78 1.64 7.77 -8.28
CA VAL A 78 1.62 7.10 -9.60
C VAL A 78 2.43 7.93 -10.59
N ASN A 79 3.39 7.31 -11.25
CA ASN A 79 4.33 7.96 -12.16
C ASN A 79 3.65 8.65 -13.35
N SER A 80 2.53 8.11 -13.82
CA SER A 80 1.81 8.62 -15.00
C SER A 80 1.32 10.07 -14.84
N PHE A 81 1.11 10.53 -13.60
CA PHE A 81 0.76 11.93 -13.31
C PHE A 81 1.96 12.89 -13.33
N TYR A 82 3.18 12.36 -13.45
CA TYR A 82 4.43 13.12 -13.43
C TYR A 82 5.28 12.86 -14.68
N LYS A 83 4.62 12.77 -15.85
CA LYS A 83 5.30 12.53 -17.14
C LYS A 83 6.47 13.52 -17.33
N ASN A 84 7.60 12.98 -17.77
CA ASN A 84 8.84 13.73 -17.98
C ASN A 84 9.49 14.33 -16.71
N LYS A 85 9.08 13.89 -15.51
CA LYS A 85 9.64 14.35 -14.23
C LYS A 85 10.56 13.32 -13.56
N GLY A 86 10.64 12.09 -14.05
CA GLY A 86 11.43 11.02 -13.41
C GLY A 86 12.85 11.46 -13.04
N ASN A 87 13.54 12.17 -13.93
CA ASN A 87 14.90 12.69 -13.73
C ASN A 87 14.98 14.14 -13.24
N ASP A 88 13.88 14.78 -12.85
CA ASP A 88 13.85 16.15 -12.34
C ASP A 88 14.00 16.16 -10.81
N GLU A 89 15.24 16.08 -10.33
CA GLU A 89 15.55 16.03 -8.88
C GLU A 89 14.94 17.22 -8.13
N SER A 90 15.00 18.42 -8.68
CA SER A 90 14.47 19.64 -8.05
C SER A 90 12.97 19.57 -7.86
N PHE A 91 12.25 18.95 -8.80
CA PHE A 91 10.84 18.69 -8.69
C PHE A 91 10.54 17.74 -7.50
N TRP A 92 11.26 16.62 -7.39
CA TRP A 92 11.03 15.64 -6.33
C TRP A 92 11.44 16.16 -4.94
N ILE A 93 12.49 16.98 -4.85
CA ILE A 93 12.85 17.69 -3.61
C ILE A 93 11.69 18.59 -3.17
N ASN A 94 11.11 19.38 -4.09
CA ASN A 94 9.95 20.24 -3.77
C ASN A 94 8.74 19.42 -3.33
N MET A 95 8.46 18.29 -3.98
CA MET A 95 7.38 17.38 -3.59
C MET A 95 7.58 16.83 -2.18
N LYS A 96 8.83 16.44 -1.85
CA LYS A 96 9.19 15.97 -0.52
C LYS A 96 9.00 17.06 0.54
N ASP A 97 9.50 18.26 0.30
CA ASP A 97 9.37 19.38 1.24
C ASP A 97 7.88 19.67 1.55
N ARG A 98 7.01 19.57 0.57
CA ARG A 98 5.56 19.72 0.75
C ARG A 98 4.97 18.64 1.66
N SER A 99 5.33 17.38 1.45
CA SER A 99 4.84 16.27 2.28
C SER A 99 5.40 16.36 3.71
N ASP A 100 6.67 16.71 3.86
CA ASP A 100 7.33 16.89 5.17
C ASP A 100 6.69 18.03 5.98
N ALA A 101 6.39 19.16 5.36
CA ALA A 101 5.72 20.29 6.00
C ALA A 101 4.34 19.94 6.58
N LEU A 102 3.70 18.88 6.07
CA LEU A 102 2.40 18.39 6.51
C LEU A 102 2.50 17.14 7.40
N ALA A 103 3.72 16.65 7.67
CA ALA A 103 3.97 15.36 8.30
C ALA A 103 3.21 14.21 7.57
N VAL A 104 3.30 14.17 6.24
CA VAL A 104 2.78 13.11 5.39
C VAL A 104 3.93 12.20 4.99
N GLN A 105 3.76 10.89 5.17
CA GLN A 105 4.74 9.88 4.77
C GLN A 105 4.57 9.55 3.28
N ASN A 106 5.65 9.59 2.52
CA ASN A 106 5.69 9.09 1.16
C ASN A 106 6.12 7.62 1.21
N LEU A 107 5.30 6.70 0.72
CA LEU A 107 5.57 5.27 0.88
C LEU A 107 6.19 4.64 -0.35
N LEU A 108 5.60 4.89 -1.50
CA LEU A 108 6.07 4.31 -2.77
C LEU A 108 5.63 5.15 -3.98
N ILE A 109 6.25 4.86 -5.13
CA ILE A 109 5.79 5.30 -6.45
C ILE A 109 5.35 4.06 -7.22
N MET A 110 4.11 4.02 -7.67
CA MET A 110 3.60 3.03 -8.61
C MET A 110 4.10 3.41 -10.00
N VAL A 111 4.75 2.47 -10.68
CA VAL A 111 5.38 2.69 -11.98
C VAL A 111 4.61 1.90 -13.03
N ASP A 112 3.97 2.64 -13.92
CA ASP A 112 3.23 2.12 -15.07
C ASP A 112 3.91 2.56 -16.38
N ASP A 113 3.67 1.80 -17.45
CA ASP A 113 4.05 2.12 -18.83
C ASP A 113 5.57 2.27 -19.11
N GLU A 114 6.44 1.74 -18.25
CA GLU A 114 7.90 1.73 -18.45
C GLU A 114 8.41 0.42 -19.11
N GLY A 115 7.51 -0.28 -19.83
CA GLY A 115 7.81 -1.50 -20.56
C GLY A 115 7.70 -2.78 -19.72
N ASP A 116 7.83 -3.91 -20.41
CA ASP A 116 7.54 -5.24 -19.86
C ASP A 116 8.79 -5.90 -19.26
N LEU A 117 8.83 -6.00 -17.92
CA LEU A 117 9.91 -6.66 -17.19
C LEU A 117 9.98 -8.17 -17.45
N GLY A 118 8.88 -8.80 -17.88
CA GLY A 118 8.78 -10.20 -18.29
C GLY A 118 8.72 -10.38 -19.83
N GLY A 119 9.09 -9.37 -20.61
CA GLY A 119 9.08 -9.40 -22.07
C GLY A 119 10.10 -10.41 -22.64
N GLU A 120 9.74 -11.12 -23.73
CA GLU A 120 10.59 -12.13 -24.36
C GLU A 120 11.87 -11.53 -24.98
N ASP A 121 11.74 -10.35 -25.63
CA ASP A 121 12.87 -9.66 -26.25
C ASP A 121 13.84 -9.11 -25.19
N ASN A 122 15.09 -9.58 -25.25
CA ASN A 122 16.11 -9.19 -24.28
C ASN A 122 16.48 -7.70 -24.31
N GLN A 123 16.42 -7.05 -25.47
CA GLN A 123 16.78 -5.63 -25.60
C GLN A 123 15.65 -4.76 -25.06
N LEU A 124 14.41 -5.08 -25.39
CA LEU A 124 13.23 -4.37 -24.88
C LEU A 124 13.10 -4.57 -23.36
N ARG A 125 13.35 -5.78 -22.86
CA ARG A 125 13.35 -6.05 -21.42
C ARG A 125 14.46 -5.29 -20.68
N GLN A 126 15.68 -5.24 -21.26
CA GLN A 126 16.76 -4.44 -20.68
C GLN A 126 16.39 -2.95 -20.65
N LYS A 127 15.80 -2.44 -21.73
CA LYS A 127 15.30 -1.06 -21.75
C LYS A 127 14.23 -0.82 -20.69
N ALA A 128 13.27 -1.73 -20.53
CA ALA A 128 12.27 -1.63 -19.48
C ALA A 128 12.92 -1.54 -18.09
N VAL A 129 13.92 -2.37 -17.79
CA VAL A 129 14.69 -2.26 -16.53
C VAL A 129 15.32 -0.87 -16.36
N GLU A 130 15.95 -0.34 -17.39
CA GLU A 130 16.61 0.97 -17.35
C GLU A 130 15.62 2.13 -17.23
N ASP A 131 14.45 2.05 -17.88
CA ASP A 131 13.40 3.07 -17.81
C ASP A 131 12.83 3.19 -16.37
N HIS A 132 12.88 2.11 -15.55
CA HIS A 132 12.49 2.17 -14.16
C HIS A 132 13.50 2.90 -13.24
N TYR A 133 14.75 3.08 -13.65
CA TYR A 133 15.79 3.68 -12.79
C TYR A 133 15.44 5.09 -12.33
N GLN A 134 14.88 5.91 -13.20
CA GLN A 134 14.46 7.27 -12.87
C GLN A 134 13.46 7.31 -11.71
N TRP A 135 12.57 6.30 -11.63
CA TRP A 135 11.56 6.21 -10.58
C TRP A 135 12.15 5.70 -9.26
N ILE A 136 13.19 4.87 -9.32
CA ILE A 136 13.97 4.49 -8.13
C ILE A 136 14.65 5.73 -7.54
N HIS A 137 15.27 6.58 -8.36
CA HIS A 137 15.87 7.84 -7.90
C HIS A 137 14.83 8.80 -7.35
N ALA A 138 13.70 8.98 -8.04
CA ALA A 138 12.59 9.79 -7.56
C ALA A 138 12.08 9.30 -6.19
N ALA A 139 11.88 7.99 -6.04
CA ALA A 139 11.47 7.37 -4.78
C ALA A 139 12.48 7.61 -3.65
N LYS A 140 13.78 7.50 -3.94
CA LYS A 140 14.86 7.80 -2.99
C LYS A 140 14.78 9.25 -2.50
N ILE A 141 14.67 10.20 -3.42
CA ILE A 141 14.56 11.65 -3.09
C ILE A 141 13.32 11.90 -2.24
N MET A 142 12.18 11.31 -2.62
CA MET A 142 10.92 11.44 -1.89
C MET A 142 10.94 10.81 -0.49
N GLY A 143 11.94 10.00 -0.16
CA GLY A 143 11.98 9.21 1.08
C GLY A 143 11.00 8.04 1.07
N CYS A 144 10.58 7.57 -0.09
CA CYS A 144 9.82 6.34 -0.26
C CYS A 144 10.67 5.12 0.08
N HIS A 145 10.04 4.05 0.56
CA HIS A 145 10.75 2.79 0.80
C HIS A 145 10.73 1.86 -0.41
N SER A 146 9.92 2.12 -1.44
CA SER A 146 9.69 1.20 -2.56
C SER A 146 9.29 1.93 -3.84
N ILE A 147 9.43 1.22 -4.95
CA ILE A 147 8.58 1.41 -6.13
C ILE A 147 7.72 0.15 -6.32
N ARG A 148 6.51 0.29 -6.85
CA ARG A 148 5.68 -0.83 -7.32
C ARG A 148 5.83 -0.94 -8.83
N VAL A 149 5.98 -2.15 -9.33
CA VAL A 149 6.13 -2.46 -10.75
C VAL A 149 5.08 -3.45 -11.21
N ASN A 150 4.77 -3.41 -12.51
CA ASN A 150 3.92 -4.39 -13.17
C ASN A 150 4.75 -5.58 -13.67
N ALA A 151 4.27 -6.79 -13.42
CA ALA A 151 4.86 -8.02 -13.94
C ALA A 151 4.11 -8.45 -15.22
N PHE A 152 4.33 -7.70 -16.31
CA PHE A 152 3.80 -8.01 -17.62
C PHE A 152 4.91 -8.53 -18.55
N GLY A 153 4.53 -9.15 -19.68
CA GLY A 153 5.49 -9.64 -20.67
C GLY A 153 4.96 -10.74 -21.57
N ALA A 154 5.77 -11.79 -21.78
CA ALA A 154 5.48 -12.90 -22.66
C ALA A 154 4.16 -13.60 -22.31
N THR A 155 3.50 -14.13 -23.34
CA THR A 155 2.23 -14.87 -23.18
C THR A 155 2.45 -16.37 -22.91
N ASP A 156 3.63 -16.93 -23.24
CA ASP A 156 4.02 -18.27 -22.81
C ASP A 156 4.49 -18.25 -21.36
N PRO A 157 3.93 -19.08 -20.46
CA PRO A 157 4.25 -19.03 -19.04
C PRO A 157 5.71 -19.37 -18.71
N SER A 158 6.37 -20.22 -19.50
CA SER A 158 7.77 -20.59 -19.28
C SER A 158 8.71 -19.47 -19.70
N ILE A 159 8.43 -18.83 -20.83
CA ILE A 159 9.16 -17.67 -21.33
C ILE A 159 8.95 -16.49 -20.37
N PHE A 160 7.70 -16.22 -19.98
CA PHE A 160 7.36 -15.19 -19.01
C PHE A 160 8.15 -15.35 -17.70
N LYS A 161 8.13 -16.58 -17.12
CA LYS A 161 8.84 -16.85 -15.87
C LYS A 161 10.34 -16.56 -16.00
N ALA A 162 10.99 -17.10 -17.03
CA ALA A 162 12.43 -16.93 -17.24
C ALA A 162 12.79 -15.45 -17.49
N SER A 163 12.01 -14.76 -18.31
CA SER A 163 12.20 -13.33 -18.63
C SER A 163 11.97 -12.43 -17.42
N LEU A 164 10.92 -12.69 -16.63
CA LEU A 164 10.63 -11.90 -15.44
C LEU A 164 11.68 -12.09 -14.35
N ILE A 165 12.24 -13.29 -14.17
CA ILE A 165 13.37 -13.55 -13.29
C ILE A 165 14.58 -12.70 -13.71
N ASP A 166 14.92 -12.67 -15.00
CA ASP A 166 16.04 -11.86 -15.51
C ASP A 166 15.78 -10.35 -15.28
N GLY A 167 14.62 -9.84 -15.67
CA GLY A 167 14.25 -8.44 -15.52
C GLY A 167 14.25 -7.97 -14.07
N LEU A 168 13.57 -8.72 -13.19
CA LEU A 168 13.48 -8.38 -11.77
C LEU A 168 14.82 -8.53 -11.05
N THR A 169 15.67 -9.53 -11.40
CA THR A 169 17.00 -9.67 -10.81
C THR A 169 17.87 -8.45 -11.10
N LYS A 170 17.83 -7.94 -12.34
CA LYS A 170 18.56 -6.73 -12.73
C LYS A 170 18.03 -5.50 -11.99
N LEU A 171 16.71 -5.33 -11.98
CA LEU A 171 16.06 -4.18 -11.36
C LEU A 171 16.27 -4.15 -9.84
N THR A 172 16.10 -5.28 -9.14
CA THR A 172 16.32 -5.37 -7.69
C THR A 172 17.78 -5.17 -7.32
N THR A 173 18.71 -5.68 -8.13
CA THR A 173 20.15 -5.45 -7.93
C THR A 173 20.51 -3.97 -8.04
N TYR A 174 19.90 -3.25 -8.97
CA TYR A 174 20.08 -1.80 -9.08
C TYR A 174 19.44 -1.07 -7.89
N ALA A 175 18.19 -1.36 -7.59
CA ALA A 175 17.42 -0.71 -6.52
C ALA A 175 18.03 -0.94 -5.12
N ALA A 176 18.71 -2.07 -4.89
CA ALA A 176 19.39 -2.34 -3.63
C ALA A 176 20.50 -1.33 -3.30
N LYS A 177 21.16 -0.74 -4.32
CA LYS A 177 22.19 0.30 -4.13
C LYS A 177 21.60 1.61 -3.62
N GLU A 178 20.33 1.84 -3.94
CA GLU A 178 19.55 3.01 -3.52
C GLU A 178 18.71 2.75 -2.26
N GLU A 179 18.80 1.54 -1.69
CA GLU A 179 17.99 1.08 -0.54
C GLU A 179 16.48 1.11 -0.81
N ILE A 180 16.06 0.93 -2.07
CA ILE A 180 14.68 0.90 -2.51
C ILE A 180 14.23 -0.54 -2.74
N ASN A 181 13.02 -0.88 -2.30
CA ASN A 181 12.42 -2.17 -2.60
C ASN A 181 11.66 -2.11 -3.92
N ILE A 182 11.60 -3.27 -4.60
CA ILE A 182 10.77 -3.49 -5.77
C ILE A 182 9.58 -4.34 -5.35
N LEU A 183 8.36 -3.84 -5.58
CA LEU A 183 7.12 -4.53 -5.21
C LEU A 183 6.36 -4.94 -6.46
N ILE A 184 6.03 -6.22 -6.55
CA ILE A 184 5.15 -6.75 -7.59
C ILE A 184 3.71 -6.63 -7.09
N GLU A 185 2.85 -5.98 -7.88
CA GLU A 185 1.41 -6.02 -7.69
C GLU A 185 0.78 -7.12 -8.55
N ASN A 186 -0.25 -7.79 -8.03
CA ASN A 186 -1.16 -8.57 -8.87
C ASN A 186 -2.02 -7.59 -9.67
N HIS A 187 -1.77 -7.49 -10.98
CA HIS A 187 -2.35 -6.48 -11.85
C HIS A 187 -2.86 -7.06 -13.17
N GLY A 188 -3.35 -8.31 -13.13
CA GLY A 188 -3.87 -9.04 -14.27
C GLY A 188 -2.88 -10.02 -14.90
N LEU A 189 -3.40 -10.86 -15.78
CA LEU A 189 -2.64 -11.89 -16.48
C LEU A 189 -1.81 -12.73 -15.49
N PHE A 190 -0.57 -13.06 -15.84
CA PHE A 190 0.32 -13.86 -14.98
C PHE A 190 0.70 -13.19 -13.67
N SER A 191 0.65 -11.86 -13.57
CA SER A 191 0.90 -11.17 -12.31
C SER A 191 -0.15 -11.51 -11.24
N SER A 192 -1.37 -11.86 -11.65
CA SER A 192 -2.45 -12.31 -10.76
C SER A 192 -2.40 -13.80 -10.42
N ASN A 193 -1.43 -14.56 -10.97
CA ASN A 193 -1.17 -15.93 -10.53
C ASN A 193 -0.20 -15.93 -9.35
N ALA A 194 -0.73 -15.87 -8.14
CA ALA A 194 0.07 -15.74 -6.92
C ALA A 194 1.09 -16.89 -6.73
N GLN A 195 0.77 -18.12 -7.14
CA GLN A 195 1.70 -19.25 -7.06
C GLN A 195 2.90 -19.04 -8.00
N LEU A 196 2.67 -18.57 -9.21
CA LEU A 196 3.73 -18.26 -10.16
C LEU A 196 4.61 -17.14 -9.62
N ILE A 197 4.04 -16.03 -9.19
CA ILE A 197 4.77 -14.87 -8.66
C ILE A 197 5.60 -15.24 -7.42
N THR A 198 5.03 -15.97 -6.47
CA THR A 198 5.80 -16.42 -5.29
C THR A 198 6.92 -17.39 -5.64
N SER A 199 6.74 -18.23 -6.67
CA SER A 199 7.82 -19.08 -7.16
C SER A 199 8.98 -18.28 -7.75
N ILE A 200 8.68 -17.19 -8.47
CA ILE A 200 9.67 -16.26 -9.03
C ILE A 200 10.42 -15.51 -7.92
N ILE A 201 9.70 -14.98 -6.93
CA ILE A 201 10.31 -14.28 -5.78
C ILE A 201 11.28 -15.20 -5.02
N LYS A 202 10.89 -16.46 -4.79
CA LYS A 202 11.74 -17.46 -4.13
C LYS A 202 13.00 -17.78 -4.93
N GLU A 203 12.89 -17.86 -6.25
CA GLU A 203 14.01 -18.15 -7.14
C GLU A 203 15.00 -16.99 -7.22
N ILE A 204 14.52 -15.74 -7.30
CA ILE A 204 15.35 -14.53 -7.28
C ILE A 204 16.02 -14.34 -5.92
N ASN A 205 15.31 -14.61 -4.83
CA ASN A 205 15.82 -14.58 -3.45
C ASN A 205 16.56 -13.27 -3.07
N GLN A 206 16.02 -12.12 -3.47
CA GLN A 206 16.56 -10.81 -3.11
C GLN A 206 15.73 -10.20 -1.96
N PRO A 207 16.34 -9.69 -0.88
CA PRO A 207 15.61 -9.19 0.29
C PRO A 207 14.79 -7.92 0.02
N ASN A 208 15.15 -7.17 -1.01
CA ASN A 208 14.42 -5.97 -1.45
C ASN A 208 13.38 -6.25 -2.55
N LEU A 209 13.14 -7.52 -2.92
CA LEU A 209 12.00 -7.92 -3.74
C LEU A 209 10.83 -8.31 -2.84
N GLY A 210 9.67 -7.73 -3.09
CA GLY A 210 8.46 -8.02 -2.32
C GLY A 210 7.20 -7.90 -3.17
N THR A 211 6.06 -7.81 -2.50
CA THR A 211 4.74 -7.67 -3.13
C THR A 211 3.96 -6.50 -2.58
N LEU A 212 3.01 -6.04 -3.38
CA LEU A 212 1.91 -5.16 -3.01
C LEU A 212 0.61 -5.91 -3.35
N PRO A 213 0.11 -6.82 -2.46
CA PRO A 213 -1.13 -7.55 -2.73
C PRO A 213 -2.30 -6.59 -2.87
N ASP A 214 -2.97 -6.63 -4.01
CA ASP A 214 -4.20 -5.88 -4.28
C ASP A 214 -5.43 -6.77 -4.06
N PHE A 215 -6.49 -6.25 -3.44
CA PHE A 215 -7.68 -7.03 -3.13
C PHE A 215 -8.56 -7.33 -4.35
N GLY A 216 -8.45 -6.54 -5.43
CA GLY A 216 -9.39 -6.57 -6.55
C GLY A 216 -8.84 -7.04 -7.89
N ASN A 217 -7.54 -7.04 -8.10
CA ASN A 217 -6.91 -7.26 -9.42
C ASN A 217 -6.56 -8.73 -9.68
N TRP A 218 -7.55 -9.62 -9.70
CA TRP A 218 -7.34 -11.07 -9.80
C TRP A 218 -7.74 -11.69 -11.13
N CYS A 219 -7.95 -10.87 -12.18
CA CYS A 219 -8.28 -11.37 -13.50
C CYS A 219 -7.07 -11.95 -14.21
N LEU A 220 -7.12 -13.24 -14.56
CA LEU A 220 -6.07 -13.94 -15.30
C LEU A 220 -6.17 -13.74 -16.82
N SER A 221 -7.31 -13.24 -17.33
CA SER A 221 -7.59 -13.12 -18.76
C SER A 221 -7.49 -11.72 -19.32
N ALA A 222 -7.21 -10.72 -18.46
CA ALA A 222 -7.08 -9.33 -18.88
C ALA A 222 -5.93 -8.63 -18.15
N GLN A 223 -5.23 -7.76 -18.86
CA GLN A 223 -4.27 -6.82 -18.28
C GLN A 223 -5.02 -5.84 -17.37
N TRP A 224 -4.33 -5.31 -16.35
CA TRP A 224 -4.88 -4.47 -15.28
C TRP A 224 -5.81 -5.17 -14.29
N GLY A 225 -6.17 -6.41 -14.52
CA GLY A 225 -6.66 -7.37 -13.54
C GLY A 225 -8.01 -7.10 -12.89
N SER A 226 -8.74 -6.02 -13.26
CA SER A 226 -10.01 -5.68 -12.64
C SER A 226 -11.04 -6.81 -12.82
N THR A 227 -11.73 -7.12 -11.72
CA THR A 227 -12.84 -8.09 -11.71
C THR A 227 -14.20 -7.42 -11.64
N GLN A 228 -14.24 -6.07 -11.68
CA GLN A 228 -15.45 -5.28 -11.39
C GLN A 228 -16.48 -5.30 -12.54
N ASP A 229 -16.03 -5.23 -13.77
CA ASP A 229 -16.87 -4.96 -14.94
C ASP A 229 -17.46 -6.21 -15.63
N GLY A 230 -17.17 -7.41 -15.10
CA GLY A 230 -17.64 -8.66 -15.65
C GLY A 230 -16.99 -9.08 -16.96
N SER A 231 -15.98 -8.37 -17.46
CA SER A 231 -15.21 -8.73 -18.65
C SER A 231 -14.19 -9.85 -18.39
N CYS A 232 -13.88 -10.12 -17.13
CA CYS A 232 -12.92 -11.13 -16.73
C CYS A 232 -13.47 -12.54 -16.95
N LEU A 233 -12.78 -13.32 -17.80
CA LEU A 233 -13.18 -14.69 -18.15
C LEU A 233 -12.62 -15.74 -17.17
N GLU A 234 -11.52 -15.44 -16.48
CA GLU A 234 -10.87 -16.34 -15.54
C GLU A 234 -10.33 -15.55 -14.36
N ILE A 235 -10.76 -15.92 -13.16
CA ILE A 235 -10.41 -15.22 -11.91
C ILE A 235 -9.61 -16.16 -11.02
N TYR A 236 -8.44 -15.73 -10.57
CA TYR A 236 -7.73 -16.37 -9.47
C TYR A 236 -8.47 -16.12 -8.15
N ASP A 237 -8.50 -17.11 -7.24
CA ASP A 237 -9.15 -16.92 -5.94
C ASP A 237 -8.48 -15.76 -5.18
N PRO A 238 -9.19 -14.65 -4.93
CA PRO A 238 -8.60 -13.45 -4.32
C PRO A 238 -8.04 -13.68 -2.92
N TYR A 239 -8.69 -14.54 -2.13
CA TYR A 239 -8.27 -14.81 -0.75
C TYR A 239 -7.02 -15.68 -0.71
N LEU A 240 -6.99 -16.72 -1.54
CA LEU A 240 -5.79 -17.56 -1.72
C LEU A 240 -4.62 -16.73 -2.28
N GLY A 241 -4.93 -15.80 -3.19
CA GLY A 241 -3.95 -14.90 -3.78
C GLY A 241 -3.33 -13.98 -2.73
N VAL A 242 -4.16 -13.26 -1.98
CA VAL A 242 -3.70 -12.37 -0.90
C VAL A 242 -2.91 -13.15 0.15
N GLU A 243 -3.43 -14.30 0.60
CA GLU A 243 -2.73 -15.16 1.57
C GLU A 243 -1.33 -15.56 1.09
N SER A 244 -1.20 -15.91 -0.20
CA SER A 244 0.06 -16.35 -0.79
C SER A 244 1.08 -15.22 -0.95
N LEU A 245 0.64 -14.00 -1.23
CA LEU A 245 1.50 -12.83 -1.45
C LEU A 245 1.91 -12.12 -0.16
N LEU A 246 1.06 -12.15 0.87
CA LEU A 246 1.28 -11.43 2.15
C LEU A 246 2.62 -11.73 2.84
N PRO A 247 3.20 -12.95 2.81
CA PRO A 247 4.53 -13.20 3.41
C PRO A 247 5.67 -12.37 2.79
N TYR A 248 5.47 -11.82 1.61
CA TYR A 248 6.42 -10.96 0.89
C TYR A 248 6.00 -9.49 0.86
N ALA A 249 4.83 -9.16 1.43
CA ALA A 249 4.24 -7.83 1.33
C ALA A 249 5.05 -6.77 2.09
N LYS A 250 5.21 -5.60 1.47
CA LYS A 250 5.74 -4.38 2.08
C LYS A 250 4.72 -3.23 2.06
N GLY A 251 3.59 -3.42 1.42
CA GLY A 251 2.37 -2.64 1.39
C GLY A 251 1.22 -3.56 1.00
N VAL A 252 -0.01 -3.12 1.15
CA VAL A 252 -1.23 -3.80 0.72
C VAL A 252 -2.13 -2.79 0.05
N SER A 253 -2.69 -3.10 -1.12
CA SER A 253 -3.69 -2.27 -1.78
C SER A 253 -5.10 -2.76 -1.44
N ALA A 254 -5.84 -1.95 -0.71
CA ALA A 254 -7.26 -2.18 -0.45
C ALA A 254 -8.10 -1.59 -1.60
N LYS A 255 -7.97 -2.18 -2.78
CA LYS A 255 -8.81 -1.85 -3.95
C LYS A 255 -10.28 -1.88 -3.57
N ALA A 256 -10.98 -0.82 -3.89
CA ALA A 256 -12.40 -0.71 -3.63
C ALA A 256 -13.14 -0.26 -4.88
N TYR A 257 -14.28 -0.88 -5.12
CA TYR A 257 -15.19 -0.55 -6.19
C TYR A 257 -16.50 0.04 -5.62
N ASN A 258 -17.63 -0.56 -5.96
CA ASN A 258 -18.93 -0.07 -5.52
C ASN A 258 -19.39 -0.73 -4.21
N PHE A 259 -20.18 -0.01 -3.43
CA PHE A 259 -20.71 -0.44 -2.15
C PHE A 259 -22.21 -0.70 -2.23
N HIS A 260 -22.71 -1.61 -1.40
CA HIS A 260 -24.14 -1.73 -1.14
C HIS A 260 -24.66 -0.55 -0.30
N ALA A 261 -25.95 -0.31 -0.29
CA ALA A 261 -26.58 0.77 0.47
C ALA A 261 -26.26 0.72 1.99
N ASN A 262 -25.93 -0.45 2.53
CA ASN A 262 -25.48 -0.64 3.90
C ASN A 262 -23.97 -0.36 4.11
N GLY A 263 -23.25 0.04 3.07
CA GLY A 263 -21.82 0.35 3.11
C GLY A 263 -20.89 -0.86 3.03
N VAL A 264 -21.39 -2.07 2.73
CA VAL A 264 -20.58 -3.26 2.50
C VAL A 264 -20.11 -3.28 1.05
N HIS A 265 -18.84 -3.60 0.81
CA HIS A 265 -18.28 -3.75 -0.53
C HIS A 265 -18.94 -4.90 -1.30
N ARG A 266 -19.13 -4.76 -2.61
CA ARG A 266 -19.93 -5.72 -3.41
C ARG A 266 -19.15 -6.90 -3.94
N ASN A 267 -17.87 -6.73 -4.27
CA ASN A 267 -17.12 -7.71 -5.07
C ASN A 267 -16.43 -8.78 -4.23
N PHE A 268 -15.98 -8.43 -3.00
CA PHE A 268 -15.31 -9.36 -2.09
C PHE A 268 -15.51 -8.95 -0.63
N ASP A 269 -15.23 -9.91 0.28
CA ASP A 269 -15.39 -9.74 1.72
C ASP A 269 -14.12 -9.11 2.32
N TYR A 270 -14.21 -7.83 2.66
CA TYR A 270 -13.13 -7.08 3.31
C TYR A 270 -12.75 -7.61 4.69
N GLU A 271 -13.72 -8.16 5.45
CA GLU A 271 -13.42 -8.74 6.76
C GLU A 271 -12.50 -9.95 6.59
N LYS A 272 -12.79 -10.81 5.61
CA LYS A 272 -11.94 -11.96 5.30
C LYS A 272 -10.55 -11.51 4.83
N MET A 273 -10.44 -10.48 3.98
CA MET A 273 -9.15 -9.92 3.57
C MET A 273 -8.33 -9.39 4.74
N LEU A 274 -8.94 -8.59 5.61
CA LEU A 274 -8.26 -8.03 6.77
C LEU A 274 -7.89 -9.08 7.84
N LEU A 275 -8.65 -10.17 7.94
CA LEU A 275 -8.27 -11.31 8.79
C LEU A 275 -7.01 -12.01 8.26
N LEU A 276 -6.84 -12.14 6.94
CA LEU A 276 -5.60 -12.65 6.32
C LEU A 276 -4.41 -11.73 6.64
N VAL A 277 -4.60 -10.41 6.48
CA VAL A 277 -3.58 -9.40 6.81
C VAL A 277 -3.16 -9.50 8.28
N LYS A 278 -4.14 -9.62 9.20
CA LYS A 278 -3.90 -9.80 10.63
C LYS A 278 -3.17 -11.10 10.94
N ALA A 279 -3.57 -12.20 10.31
CA ALA A 279 -2.97 -13.53 10.54
C ALA A 279 -1.48 -13.58 10.15
N GLN A 280 -1.06 -12.76 9.18
CA GLN A 280 0.35 -12.63 8.78
C GLN A 280 1.15 -11.63 9.65
N ASN A 281 0.52 -11.04 10.68
CA ASN A 281 1.13 -9.97 11.49
C ASN A 281 1.69 -8.82 10.65
N PHE A 282 1.04 -8.51 9.53
CA PHE A 282 1.45 -7.41 8.68
C PHE A 282 1.21 -6.08 9.39
N ASN A 283 2.27 -5.28 9.55
CA ASN A 283 2.24 -4.01 10.28
C ASN A 283 2.55 -2.79 9.39
N GLY A 284 2.58 -2.98 8.07
CA GLY A 284 2.74 -1.91 7.08
C GLY A 284 1.46 -1.10 6.87
N HIS A 285 1.46 -0.27 5.84
CA HIS A 285 0.28 0.50 5.46
C HIS A 285 -0.64 -0.32 4.56
N ILE A 286 -1.94 -0.06 4.69
CA ILE A 286 -2.99 -0.53 3.79
C ILE A 286 -3.45 0.68 2.98
N GLY A 287 -3.15 0.66 1.68
CA GLY A 287 -3.47 1.73 0.74
C GLY A 287 -4.93 1.69 0.33
N ILE A 288 -5.63 2.80 0.49
CA ILE A 288 -6.97 2.97 -0.07
C ILE A 288 -6.82 3.26 -1.56
N GLU A 289 -7.43 2.42 -2.40
CA GLU A 289 -7.46 2.60 -3.83
C GLU A 289 -8.90 2.40 -4.35
N TYR A 290 -9.61 3.52 -4.52
CA TYR A 290 -11.01 3.50 -4.97
C TYR A 290 -11.09 3.65 -6.49
N GLU A 291 -11.78 2.73 -7.15
CA GLU A 291 -12.07 2.72 -8.60
C GLU A 291 -13.56 2.47 -8.89
N GLY A 292 -14.44 2.71 -7.93
CA GLY A 292 -15.87 2.57 -8.14
C GLY A 292 -16.45 3.68 -9.02
N THR A 293 -17.60 3.40 -9.62
CA THR A 293 -18.27 4.30 -10.58
C THR A 293 -19.56 4.93 -10.05
N GLU A 294 -20.04 4.48 -8.88
CA GLU A 294 -21.32 4.93 -8.32
C GLU A 294 -21.17 6.12 -7.35
N LEU A 295 -20.02 6.28 -6.73
CA LEU A 295 -19.71 7.42 -5.87
C LEU A 295 -18.69 8.32 -6.56
N SER A 296 -18.64 9.59 -6.14
CA SER A 296 -17.51 10.43 -6.49
C SER A 296 -16.20 9.82 -5.93
N GLU A 297 -15.05 10.08 -6.54
CA GLU A 297 -13.74 9.62 -6.03
C GLU A 297 -13.57 9.98 -4.56
N ALA A 298 -13.89 11.22 -4.19
CA ALA A 298 -13.78 11.68 -2.81
C ALA A 298 -14.70 10.93 -1.84
N ASP A 299 -15.93 10.63 -2.24
CA ASP A 299 -16.89 9.90 -1.39
C ASP A 299 -16.53 8.41 -1.33
N GLY A 300 -16.01 7.84 -2.43
CA GLY A 300 -15.50 6.49 -2.48
C GLY A 300 -14.30 6.28 -1.56
N ILE A 301 -13.35 7.21 -1.53
CA ILE A 301 -12.22 7.20 -0.60
C ILE A 301 -12.72 7.23 0.85
N ARG A 302 -13.68 8.12 1.18
CA ARG A 302 -14.27 8.22 2.53
C ARG A 302 -15.02 6.94 2.92
N ALA A 303 -15.78 6.36 1.97
CA ALA A 303 -16.50 5.10 2.19
C ALA A 303 -15.54 3.94 2.45
N THR A 304 -14.48 3.81 1.64
CA THR A 304 -13.46 2.78 1.80
C THR A 304 -12.75 2.92 3.14
N LYS A 305 -12.32 4.13 3.50
CA LYS A 305 -11.70 4.42 4.80
C LYS A 305 -12.59 4.00 5.96
N LYS A 306 -13.85 4.44 5.95
CA LYS A 306 -14.82 4.11 7.00
C LYS A 306 -15.05 2.61 7.10
N HIS A 307 -15.11 1.91 5.97
CA HIS A 307 -15.31 0.47 5.93
C HIS A 307 -14.12 -0.29 6.53
N LEU A 308 -12.89 0.04 6.11
CA LEU A 308 -11.65 -0.52 6.65
C LEU A 308 -11.53 -0.29 8.17
N GLU A 309 -11.72 0.94 8.63
CA GLU A 309 -11.65 1.29 10.06
C GLU A 309 -12.71 0.58 10.89
N GLY A 310 -13.92 0.40 10.33
CA GLY A 310 -15.02 -0.29 10.99
C GLY A 310 -14.73 -1.78 11.18
N ILE A 311 -14.27 -2.46 10.13
CA ILE A 311 -13.90 -3.87 10.18
C ILE A 311 -12.68 -4.08 11.07
N TRP A 312 -11.64 -3.25 10.95
CA TRP A 312 -10.43 -3.36 11.75
C TRP A 312 -10.73 -3.34 13.24
N ARG A 313 -11.53 -2.37 13.70
CA ARG A 313 -11.99 -2.32 15.09
C ARG A 313 -12.71 -3.59 15.51
N LYS A 314 -13.61 -4.13 14.67
CA LYS A 314 -14.34 -5.35 14.95
C LYS A 314 -13.42 -6.56 15.15
N ILE A 315 -12.45 -6.77 14.26
CA ILE A 315 -11.55 -7.95 14.31
C ILE A 315 -10.48 -7.86 15.41
N TRP A 316 -10.23 -6.68 15.98
CA TRP A 316 -9.32 -6.51 17.11
C TRP A 316 -10.04 -6.47 18.48
N MET A 317 -11.36 -6.32 18.48
CA MET A 317 -12.18 -6.38 19.68
C MET A 317 -12.73 -7.80 19.93
N SER A 318 -12.70 -8.67 18.94
CA SER A 318 -13.09 -10.09 19.03
C SER A 318 -11.90 -10.98 19.38
#